data_b1ea96bf8e5785c460640bf373a89c0a
#
_entry.id   b1ea96bf8e5785c460640bf373a89c0a
#
_cell.length_a   1.000
_cell.length_b   1.000
_cell.length_c   1.000
_cell.angle_alpha   90.00
_cell.angle_beta   90.00
_cell.angle_gamma   90.00
#
_symmetry.space_group_name_H-M   'P 1'
#
loop_
_entity.id
_entity.type
_entity.pdbx_description
1 polymer ?
#
loop_
_entity_poly.entity_id
_entity_poly.type
_entity_poly.pdbx_seq_one_letter_code
_entity_poly.pdbx_strand_id
1 'polypeptide(L)'
;LPPAPQGGLTIQPKRLLEQQPSLRRLAAEMKQAAANAGLADAATKPTFALEAALGSESDGAGISFTRAAALWSVALSGATPLFDGGRRKLEAQAAESAFNTSAERYRQGVLNVLAEVERTAQQLTATQNTLLELNTAVMHAKIVRERSEIRYTEGISSLDSVLDAEQALDPLERQLASTRADAWRQWANLLRATGGSAEFVFFD
;
A
#
# COMPACT_ATOMS: atom_id res chain seq x y z
N LEU A 1 -6.42 28.14 -1.65
CA LEU A 1 -6.37 26.69 -1.91
C LEU A 1 -6.95 26.44 -3.29
N PRO A 2 -6.36 25.55 -4.11
CA PRO A 2 -6.94 25.17 -5.39
C PRO A 2 -8.34 24.56 -5.20
N PRO A 3 -9.19 24.53 -6.24
CA PRO A 3 -10.49 23.89 -6.16
C PRO A 3 -10.34 22.43 -5.71
N ALA A 4 -11.30 21.93 -4.96
CA ALA A 4 -11.26 20.53 -4.52
C ALA A 4 -11.29 19.59 -5.73
N PRO A 5 -10.61 18.43 -5.69
CA PRO A 5 -10.60 17.48 -6.78
C PRO A 5 -12.05 17.05 -7.08
N GLN A 6 -12.48 17.31 -8.31
CA GLN A 6 -13.80 16.90 -8.81
C GLN A 6 -13.55 15.87 -9.89
N GLY A 7 -14.15 14.70 -9.80
CA GLY A 7 -14.02 13.66 -10.82
C GLY A 7 -14.54 12.31 -10.35
N GLY A 8 -14.96 11.48 -11.31
CA GLY A 8 -15.28 10.07 -11.07
C GLY A 8 -14.00 9.26 -10.86
N LEU A 9 -14.01 8.40 -9.85
CA LEU A 9 -12.89 7.52 -9.56
C LEU A 9 -13.11 6.19 -10.26
N THR A 10 -12.23 5.86 -11.20
CA THR A 10 -12.21 4.51 -11.79
C THR A 10 -11.09 3.72 -11.11
N ILE A 11 -11.46 2.77 -10.26
CA ILE A 11 -10.53 1.87 -9.59
C ILE A 11 -10.53 0.56 -10.37
N GLN A 12 -9.37 0.18 -10.91
CA GLN A 12 -9.19 -1.14 -11.54
C GLN A 12 -8.71 -2.14 -10.47
N PRO A 13 -9.53 -3.14 -10.07
CA PRO A 13 -9.17 -4.07 -8.99
C PRO A 13 -7.86 -4.80 -9.23
N LYS A 14 -7.56 -5.15 -10.49
CA LYS A 14 -6.32 -5.83 -10.85
C LYS A 14 -5.08 -4.97 -10.56
N ARG A 15 -5.10 -3.70 -10.98
CA ARG A 15 -3.99 -2.75 -10.72
C ARG A 15 -3.81 -2.50 -9.23
N LEU A 16 -4.91 -2.41 -8.47
CA LEU A 16 -4.85 -2.26 -7.02
C LEU A 16 -4.08 -3.42 -6.37
N LEU A 17 -4.38 -4.68 -6.73
CA LEU A 17 -3.71 -5.85 -6.18
C LEU A 17 -2.22 -5.92 -6.55
N GLU A 18 -1.85 -5.48 -7.76
CA GLU A 18 -0.48 -5.53 -8.26
C GLU A 18 0.39 -4.37 -7.75
N GLN A 19 -0.19 -3.18 -7.54
CA GLN A 19 0.56 -1.96 -7.24
C GLN A 19 0.60 -1.60 -5.76
N GLN A 20 -0.38 -2.07 -4.96
CA GLN A 20 -0.43 -1.74 -3.53
C GLN A 20 0.77 -2.33 -2.78
N PRO A 21 1.65 -1.47 -2.19
CA PRO A 21 2.90 -1.94 -1.58
C PRO A 21 2.69 -2.92 -0.43
N SER A 22 1.63 -2.74 0.37
CA SER A 22 1.31 -3.65 1.48
C SER A 22 0.95 -5.05 1.00
N LEU A 23 0.21 -5.19 -0.10
CA LEU A 23 -0.15 -6.47 -0.69
C LEU A 23 1.07 -7.14 -1.34
N ARG A 24 1.93 -6.37 -2.02
CA ARG A 24 3.18 -6.89 -2.57
C ARG A 24 4.10 -7.47 -1.50
N ARG A 25 4.18 -6.80 -0.34
CA ARG A 25 4.94 -7.32 0.82
C ARG A 25 4.35 -8.63 1.32
N LEU A 26 3.04 -8.70 1.56
CA LEU A 26 2.37 -9.92 2.02
C LEU A 26 2.48 -11.07 0.99
N ALA A 27 2.42 -10.77 -0.30
CA ALA A 27 2.65 -11.76 -1.37
C ALA A 27 4.09 -12.28 -1.37
N ALA A 28 5.08 -11.43 -1.09
CA ALA A 28 6.48 -11.84 -0.96
C ALA A 28 6.71 -12.72 0.27
N GLU A 29 6.10 -12.37 1.41
CA GLU A 29 6.13 -13.17 2.64
C GLU A 29 5.49 -14.56 2.43
N MET A 30 4.38 -14.63 1.71
CA MET A 30 3.73 -15.89 1.34
C MET A 30 4.64 -16.74 0.44
N LYS A 31 5.29 -16.14 -0.57
CA LYS A 31 6.26 -16.85 -1.42
C LYS A 31 7.47 -17.37 -0.63
N GLN A 32 7.96 -16.58 0.31
CA GLN A 32 9.05 -17.00 1.21
C GLN A 32 8.63 -18.21 2.05
N ALA A 33 7.45 -18.17 2.65
CA ALA A 33 6.92 -19.26 3.45
C ALA A 33 6.71 -20.55 2.59
N ALA A 34 6.25 -20.41 1.34
CA ALA A 34 6.12 -21.50 0.39
C ALA A 34 7.49 -22.16 0.06
N ALA A 35 8.51 -21.32 -0.16
CA ALA A 35 9.87 -21.81 -0.40
C ALA A 35 10.44 -22.55 0.83
N ASN A 36 10.21 -22.03 2.04
CA ASN A 36 10.60 -22.69 3.29
C ASN A 36 9.90 -24.04 3.48
N ALA A 37 8.61 -24.12 3.16
CA ALA A 37 7.85 -25.39 3.19
C ALA A 37 8.43 -26.40 2.19
N GLY A 38 8.79 -25.96 0.98
CA GLY A 38 9.46 -26.78 -0.01
C GLY A 38 10.85 -27.28 0.44
N LEU A 39 11.62 -26.42 1.11
CA LEU A 39 12.91 -26.80 1.70
C LEU A 39 12.77 -27.84 2.81
N ALA A 40 11.78 -27.64 3.70
CA ALA A 40 11.52 -28.59 4.78
C ALA A 40 11.01 -29.95 4.26
N ASP A 41 10.18 -29.96 3.21
CA ASP A 41 9.77 -31.18 2.53
C ASP A 41 10.98 -31.88 1.84
N ALA A 42 11.83 -31.12 1.13
CA ALA A 42 13.03 -31.65 0.51
C ALA A 42 14.01 -32.27 1.54
N ALA A 43 14.09 -31.73 2.75
CA ALA A 43 14.92 -32.27 3.83
C ALA A 43 14.45 -33.63 4.34
N THR A 44 13.23 -34.07 4.03
CA THR A 44 12.75 -35.44 4.32
C THR A 44 13.22 -36.48 3.33
N LYS A 45 13.79 -36.05 2.17
CA LYS A 45 14.18 -36.89 1.04
C LYS A 45 15.69 -37.14 1.06
N PRO A 46 16.20 -38.20 0.37
CA PRO A 46 17.64 -38.41 0.18
C PRO A 46 18.28 -37.22 -0.53
N THR A 47 19.47 -36.83 -0.10
CA THR A 47 20.29 -35.80 -0.75
C THR A 47 21.42 -36.45 -1.54
N PHE A 48 21.71 -35.92 -2.72
CA PHE A 48 22.84 -36.33 -3.56
C PHE A 48 23.71 -35.12 -3.84
N ALA A 49 25.02 -35.27 -3.69
CA ALA A 49 26.00 -34.26 -4.02
C ALA A 49 27.02 -34.79 -5.03
N LEU A 50 27.30 -33.99 -6.05
CA LEU A 50 28.38 -34.21 -7.01
C LEU A 50 29.47 -33.17 -6.76
N GLU A 51 30.65 -33.65 -6.38
CA GLU A 51 31.79 -32.79 -6.10
C GLU A 51 32.86 -33.03 -7.19
N ALA A 52 33.42 -31.95 -7.73
CA ALA A 52 34.55 -32.01 -8.63
C ALA A 52 35.64 -31.08 -8.09
N ALA A 53 36.84 -31.59 -7.93
CA ALA A 53 38.00 -30.82 -7.49
C ALA A 53 39.12 -30.90 -8.52
N LEU A 54 39.75 -29.75 -8.79
CA LEU A 54 40.97 -29.61 -9.58
C LEU A 54 42.05 -29.03 -8.67
N GLY A 55 43.18 -29.68 -8.59
CA GLY A 55 44.30 -29.22 -7.76
C GLY A 55 45.63 -29.43 -8.48
N SER A 56 46.65 -28.71 -8.03
CA SER A 56 48.04 -28.95 -8.39
C SER A 56 48.82 -29.16 -7.09
N GLU A 57 49.60 -30.23 -7.01
CA GLU A 57 50.50 -30.49 -5.90
C GLU A 57 51.89 -29.95 -6.27
N SER A 58 52.46 -29.09 -5.44
CA SER A 58 53.84 -28.60 -5.58
C SER A 58 54.66 -29.07 -4.39
N ASP A 59 55.67 -29.88 -4.63
CA ASP A 59 56.70 -30.18 -3.65
C ASP A 59 57.56 -28.92 -3.42
N GLY A 60 57.32 -28.23 -2.36
CA GLY A 60 57.98 -27.20 -1.59
C GLY A 60 59.19 -26.37 -2.08
N ALA A 61 59.57 -26.43 -3.34
CA ALA A 61 60.73 -25.72 -3.88
C ALA A 61 60.45 -25.12 -5.28
N GLY A 62 59.60 -24.09 -5.32
CA GLY A 62 59.43 -23.27 -6.54
C GLY A 62 58.24 -23.65 -7.40
N ILE A 63 57.60 -22.60 -7.93
CA ILE A 63 56.44 -22.72 -8.84
C ILE A 63 56.90 -23.26 -10.18
N SER A 64 56.87 -24.58 -10.35
CA SER A 64 57.07 -25.21 -11.64
C SER A 64 55.75 -25.76 -12.15
N PHE A 65 55.16 -25.08 -13.10
CA PHE A 65 54.00 -25.60 -13.87
C PHE A 65 54.46 -26.76 -14.78
N THR A 66 54.78 -27.90 -14.19
CA THR A 66 55.00 -29.12 -14.96
C THR A 66 53.68 -29.88 -15.13
N ARG A 67 53.41 -30.29 -16.34
CA ARG A 67 52.19 -30.97 -16.81
C ARG A 67 51.83 -32.26 -16.04
N ALA A 68 52.68 -32.71 -15.12
CA ALA A 68 52.55 -33.96 -14.38
C ALA A 68 51.84 -33.83 -13.01
N ALA A 69 51.50 -32.62 -12.55
CA ALA A 69 50.94 -32.39 -11.21
C ALA A 69 49.49 -31.95 -11.20
N ALA A 70 48.73 -32.06 -12.29
CA ALA A 70 47.30 -31.76 -12.32
C ALA A 70 46.53 -32.97 -11.75
N LEU A 71 46.03 -32.82 -10.54
CA LEU A 71 45.12 -33.78 -9.91
C LEU A 71 43.68 -33.34 -10.14
N TRP A 72 42.87 -34.26 -10.58
CA TRP A 72 41.43 -34.04 -10.65
C TRP A 72 40.69 -35.15 -9.92
N SER A 73 39.61 -34.85 -9.27
CA SER A 73 38.73 -35.83 -8.66
C SER A 73 37.28 -35.47 -8.92
N VAL A 74 36.46 -36.49 -9.10
CA VAL A 74 35.01 -36.38 -9.16
C VAL A 74 34.43 -37.38 -8.18
N ALA A 75 33.63 -36.93 -7.24
CA ALA A 75 32.97 -37.78 -6.24
C ALA A 75 31.47 -37.58 -6.30
N LEU A 76 30.72 -38.67 -6.29
CA LEU A 76 29.26 -38.66 -6.09
C LEU A 76 28.97 -39.23 -4.70
N SER A 77 28.31 -38.46 -3.85
CA SER A 77 27.89 -38.89 -2.53
C SER A 77 26.37 -38.83 -2.39
N GLY A 78 25.80 -39.73 -1.61
CA GLY A 78 24.37 -39.75 -1.27
C GLY A 78 24.18 -39.98 0.22
N ALA A 79 23.29 -39.23 0.82
CA ALA A 79 22.93 -39.37 2.23
C ALA A 79 21.41 -39.40 2.41
N THR A 80 20.93 -40.37 3.21
CA THR A 80 19.54 -40.45 3.60
C THR A 80 19.42 -40.70 5.10
N PRO A 81 18.61 -39.95 5.82
CA PRO A 81 18.35 -40.22 7.23
C PRO A 81 17.48 -41.46 7.36
N LEU A 82 17.94 -42.44 8.10
CA LEU A 82 17.19 -43.69 8.33
C LEU A 82 16.23 -43.60 9.50
N PHE A 83 16.59 -42.83 10.53
CA PHE A 83 15.78 -42.64 11.72
C PHE A 83 16.12 -41.32 12.39
N ASP A 84 15.09 -40.46 12.62
CA ASP A 84 15.21 -39.16 13.31
C ASP A 84 14.08 -38.91 14.30
N GLY A 85 13.36 -39.96 14.71
CA GLY A 85 12.21 -39.82 15.61
C GLY A 85 11.03 -39.03 15.04
N GLY A 86 10.96 -38.84 13.72
CA GLY A 86 9.89 -38.08 13.06
C GLY A 86 10.13 -36.55 13.03
N ARG A 87 11.29 -36.08 13.50
CA ARG A 87 11.63 -34.65 13.59
C ARG A 87 11.45 -33.91 12.26
N ARG A 88 12.01 -34.42 11.18
CA ARG A 88 11.94 -33.78 9.84
C ARG A 88 10.50 -33.71 9.31
N LYS A 89 9.71 -34.75 9.57
CA LYS A 89 8.28 -34.75 9.19
C LYS A 89 7.51 -33.66 9.95
N LEU A 90 7.77 -33.48 11.24
CA LEU A 90 7.14 -32.44 12.05
C LEU A 90 7.63 -31.04 11.63
N GLU A 91 8.90 -30.87 11.28
CA GLU A 91 9.44 -29.63 10.72
C GLU A 91 8.75 -29.26 9.38
N ALA A 92 8.54 -30.22 8.49
CA ALA A 92 7.81 -30.01 7.24
C ALA A 92 6.35 -29.62 7.47
N GLN A 93 5.66 -30.28 8.41
CA GLN A 93 4.27 -29.91 8.79
C GLN A 93 4.20 -28.52 9.42
N ALA A 94 5.18 -28.15 10.25
CA ALA A 94 5.26 -26.81 10.83
C ALA A 94 5.47 -25.74 9.76
N ALA A 95 6.36 -26.00 8.78
CA ALA A 95 6.59 -25.10 7.67
C ALA A 95 5.37 -24.95 6.74
N GLU A 96 4.64 -26.03 6.49
CA GLU A 96 3.37 -26.02 5.74
C GLU A 96 2.31 -25.19 6.49
N SER A 97 2.19 -25.36 7.80
CA SER A 97 1.27 -24.56 8.62
C SER A 97 1.64 -23.07 8.60
N ALA A 98 2.93 -22.75 8.60
CA ALA A 98 3.41 -21.37 8.45
C ALA A 98 3.05 -20.78 7.07
N PHE A 99 3.16 -21.57 6.00
CA PHE A 99 2.70 -21.17 4.66
C PHE A 99 1.19 -20.89 4.64
N ASN A 100 0.37 -21.79 5.17
CA ASN A 100 -1.07 -21.60 5.26
C ASN A 100 -1.43 -20.32 6.04
N THR A 101 -0.75 -20.07 7.16
CA THR A 101 -0.90 -18.84 7.95
C THR A 101 -0.57 -17.59 7.12
N SER A 102 0.50 -17.63 6.32
CA SER A 102 0.89 -16.50 5.46
C SER A 102 -0.11 -16.26 4.32
N ALA A 103 -0.69 -17.32 3.77
CA ALA A 103 -1.75 -17.23 2.77
C ALA A 103 -3.02 -16.57 3.32
N GLU A 104 -3.43 -16.93 4.55
CA GLU A 104 -4.56 -16.28 5.20
C GLU A 104 -4.28 -14.80 5.54
N ARG A 105 -3.05 -14.45 5.94
CA ARG A 105 -2.64 -13.06 6.13
C ARG A 105 -2.72 -12.26 4.83
N TYR A 106 -2.34 -12.86 3.71
CA TYR A 106 -2.49 -12.21 2.40
C TYR A 106 -3.97 -11.96 2.07
N ARG A 107 -4.85 -12.96 2.25
CA ARG A 107 -6.30 -12.79 2.04
C ARG A 107 -6.88 -11.69 2.92
N GLN A 108 -6.54 -11.69 4.20
CA GLN A 108 -6.98 -10.64 5.13
C GLN A 108 -6.45 -9.25 4.71
N GLY A 109 -5.22 -9.19 4.23
CA GLY A 109 -4.63 -7.96 3.67
C GLY A 109 -5.42 -7.42 2.48
N VAL A 110 -5.85 -8.29 1.56
CA VAL A 110 -6.70 -7.89 0.42
C VAL A 110 -8.03 -7.31 0.89
N LEU A 111 -8.71 -7.98 1.83
CA LEU A 111 -9.97 -7.48 2.38
C LEU A 111 -9.81 -6.14 3.08
N ASN A 112 -8.75 -5.96 3.86
CA ASN A 112 -8.46 -4.70 4.55
C ASN A 112 -8.21 -3.54 3.56
N VAL A 113 -7.45 -3.80 2.48
CA VAL A 113 -7.20 -2.79 1.45
C VAL A 113 -8.49 -2.41 0.72
N LEU A 114 -9.33 -3.38 0.37
CA LEU A 114 -10.63 -3.09 -0.26
C LEU A 114 -11.53 -2.26 0.64
N ALA A 115 -11.64 -2.62 1.92
CA ALA A 115 -12.41 -1.86 2.90
C ALA A 115 -11.86 -0.44 3.11
N GLU A 116 -10.53 -0.26 3.12
CA GLU A 116 -9.90 1.06 3.25
C GLU A 116 -10.18 1.93 2.02
N VAL A 117 -10.09 1.37 0.81
CA VAL A 117 -10.40 2.08 -0.44
C VAL A 117 -11.86 2.51 -0.46
N GLU A 118 -12.78 1.61 -0.14
CA GLU A 118 -14.21 1.93 -0.10
C GLU A 118 -14.52 3.02 0.92
N ARG A 119 -14.00 2.91 2.14
CA ARG A 119 -14.18 3.88 3.20
C ARG A 119 -13.65 5.27 2.81
N THR A 120 -12.45 5.33 2.24
CA THR A 120 -11.84 6.60 1.84
C THR A 120 -12.56 7.23 0.65
N ALA A 121 -13.06 6.44 -0.30
CA ALA A 121 -13.89 6.91 -1.41
C ALA A 121 -15.21 7.50 -0.91
N GLN A 122 -15.90 6.84 0.01
CA GLN A 122 -17.14 7.34 0.61
C GLN A 122 -16.91 8.63 1.40
N GLN A 123 -15.80 8.73 2.17
CA GLN A 123 -15.43 9.94 2.89
C GLN A 123 -15.15 11.10 1.95
N LEU A 124 -14.45 10.88 0.83
CA LEU A 124 -14.21 11.90 -0.18
C LEU A 124 -15.53 12.40 -0.78
N THR A 125 -16.42 11.49 -1.17
CA THR A 125 -17.75 11.84 -1.73
C THR A 125 -18.58 12.65 -0.73
N ALA A 126 -18.62 12.25 0.53
CA ALA A 126 -19.32 12.99 1.58
C ALA A 126 -18.75 14.41 1.76
N THR A 127 -17.42 14.55 1.77
CA THR A 127 -16.76 15.85 1.87
C THR A 127 -17.05 16.73 0.66
N GLN A 128 -17.09 16.16 -0.56
CA GLN A 128 -17.47 16.90 -1.78
C GLN A 128 -18.91 17.41 -1.72
N ASN A 129 -19.86 16.60 -1.24
CA ASN A 129 -21.25 17.04 -1.05
C ASN A 129 -21.34 18.18 -0.05
N THR A 130 -20.66 18.07 1.10
CA THR A 130 -20.58 19.17 2.08
C THR A 130 -20.00 20.45 1.47
N LEU A 131 -18.99 20.34 0.59
CA LEU A 131 -18.44 21.50 -0.12
C LEU A 131 -19.47 22.19 -1.03
N LEU A 132 -20.32 21.43 -1.73
CA LEU A 132 -21.38 21.99 -2.57
C LEU A 132 -22.39 22.78 -1.72
N GLU A 133 -22.80 22.19 -0.59
CA GLU A 133 -23.73 22.87 0.34
C GLU A 133 -23.12 24.13 0.94
N LEU A 134 -21.85 24.07 1.40
CA LEU A 134 -21.15 25.21 1.97
C LEU A 134 -20.91 26.33 0.94
N ASN A 135 -20.56 26.00 -0.31
CA ASN A 135 -20.43 27.00 -1.37
C ASN A 135 -21.76 27.73 -1.58
N THR A 136 -22.88 27.01 -1.57
CA THR A 136 -24.23 27.60 -1.70
C THR A 136 -24.55 28.47 -0.51
N ALA A 137 -24.27 28.02 0.72
CA ALA A 137 -24.50 28.79 1.93
C ALA A 137 -23.68 30.10 1.98
N VAL A 138 -22.40 30.03 1.63
CA VAL A 138 -21.50 31.19 1.53
C VAL A 138 -22.00 32.17 0.47
N MET A 139 -22.44 31.67 -0.70
CA MET A 139 -23.02 32.52 -1.74
C MET A 139 -24.26 33.29 -1.23
N HIS A 140 -25.18 32.61 -0.55
CA HIS A 140 -26.35 33.26 0.02
C HIS A 140 -26.01 34.26 1.13
N ALA A 141 -25.09 33.91 2.03
CA ALA A 141 -24.64 34.82 3.09
C ALA A 141 -23.96 36.07 2.51
N LYS A 142 -23.19 35.95 1.44
CA LYS A 142 -22.62 37.12 0.72
C LYS A 142 -23.69 38.04 0.14
N ILE A 143 -24.74 37.48 -0.46
CA ILE A 143 -25.86 38.25 -0.98
C ILE A 143 -26.60 39.01 0.17
N VAL A 144 -26.78 38.33 1.31
CA VAL A 144 -27.40 38.96 2.48
C VAL A 144 -26.55 40.13 3.00
N ARG A 145 -25.25 39.92 3.16
CA ARG A 145 -24.30 40.95 3.60
C ARG A 145 -24.31 42.14 2.62
N GLU A 146 -24.24 41.92 1.31
CA GLU A 146 -24.25 42.95 0.28
C GLU A 146 -25.57 43.78 0.34
N ARG A 147 -26.70 43.09 0.47
CA ARG A 147 -27.99 43.77 0.60
C ARG A 147 -28.10 44.58 1.89
N SER A 148 -27.57 44.11 3.01
CA SER A 148 -27.51 44.83 4.28
C SER A 148 -26.66 46.09 4.15
N GLU A 149 -25.54 46.02 3.46
CA GLU A 149 -24.65 47.15 3.20
C GLU A 149 -25.34 48.24 2.33
N ILE A 150 -26.03 47.82 1.25
CA ILE A 150 -26.82 48.76 0.41
C ILE A 150 -27.90 49.48 1.24
N ARG A 151 -28.68 48.73 2.02
CA ARG A 151 -29.74 49.32 2.87
C ARG A 151 -29.20 50.25 3.95
N TYR A 152 -28.02 49.98 4.49
CA TYR A 152 -27.34 50.87 5.41
C TYR A 152 -26.89 52.18 4.73
N THR A 153 -26.29 52.10 3.54
CA THR A 153 -25.87 53.28 2.78
C THR A 153 -27.04 54.15 2.34
N GLU A 154 -28.21 53.53 2.09
CA GLU A 154 -29.46 54.23 1.79
C GLU A 154 -30.17 54.80 3.04
N GLY A 155 -29.62 54.57 4.25
CA GLY A 155 -30.21 55.02 5.52
C GLY A 155 -31.45 54.25 5.96
N ILE A 156 -31.71 53.06 5.34
CA ILE A 156 -32.93 52.25 5.62
C ILE A 156 -32.71 51.28 6.79
N SER A 157 -31.45 50.90 7.09
CA SER A 157 -31.10 49.96 8.16
C SER A 157 -29.93 50.45 9.03
N SER A 158 -29.78 49.89 10.23
CA SER A 158 -28.69 50.21 11.14
C SER A 158 -27.38 49.50 10.73
N LEU A 159 -26.24 49.97 11.23
CA LEU A 159 -24.93 49.30 11.07
C LEU A 159 -24.94 47.92 11.69
N ASP A 160 -25.72 47.72 12.79
CA ASP A 160 -25.82 46.40 13.44
C ASP A 160 -26.28 45.32 12.48
N SER A 161 -27.19 45.63 11.54
CA SER A 161 -27.63 44.65 10.53
C SER A 161 -26.55 44.25 9.53
N VAL A 162 -25.56 45.10 9.28
CA VAL A 162 -24.40 44.77 8.46
C VAL A 162 -23.43 43.89 9.26
N LEU A 163 -23.19 44.25 10.53
CA LEU A 163 -22.31 43.47 11.42
C LEU A 163 -22.87 42.08 11.68
N ASP A 164 -24.18 41.92 11.85
CA ASP A 164 -24.84 40.62 12.00
C ASP A 164 -24.66 39.76 10.75
N ALA A 165 -24.80 40.37 9.56
CA ALA A 165 -24.59 39.65 8.30
C ALA A 165 -23.12 39.24 8.11
N GLU A 166 -22.16 40.05 8.51
CA GLU A 166 -20.72 39.70 8.51
C GLU A 166 -20.42 38.60 9.51
N GLN A 167 -20.95 38.68 10.73
CA GLN A 167 -20.79 37.61 11.74
C GLN A 167 -21.41 36.29 11.32
N ALA A 168 -22.42 36.28 10.47
CA ALA A 168 -23.00 35.08 9.90
C ALA A 168 -22.16 34.52 8.74
N LEU A 169 -21.52 35.38 7.93
CA LEU A 169 -20.69 34.97 6.79
C LEU A 169 -19.35 34.37 7.22
N ASP A 170 -18.65 35.00 8.15
CA ASP A 170 -17.32 34.68 8.62
C ASP A 170 -17.11 33.18 8.99
N PRO A 171 -17.99 32.55 9.81
CA PRO A 171 -17.84 31.13 10.15
C PRO A 171 -18.04 30.21 8.95
N LEU A 172 -18.95 30.58 8.01
CA LEU A 172 -19.19 29.80 6.80
C LEU A 172 -17.96 29.80 5.86
N GLU A 173 -17.29 30.94 5.69
CA GLU A 173 -16.08 31.05 4.89
C GLU A 173 -14.93 30.27 5.53
N ARG A 174 -14.76 30.32 6.84
CA ARG A 174 -13.78 29.52 7.57
C ARG A 174 -14.06 28.01 7.43
N GLN A 175 -15.31 27.60 7.56
CA GLN A 175 -15.73 26.22 7.39
C GLN A 175 -15.52 25.75 5.95
N LEU A 176 -15.82 26.58 4.96
CA LEU A 176 -15.55 26.26 3.55
C LEU A 176 -14.05 26.04 3.30
N ALA A 177 -13.19 26.90 3.86
CA ALA A 177 -11.73 26.77 3.72
C ALA A 177 -11.20 25.49 4.38
N SER A 178 -11.68 25.17 5.60
CA SER A 178 -11.28 23.93 6.30
C SER A 178 -11.77 22.68 5.57
N THR A 179 -13.01 22.67 5.08
CA THR A 179 -13.59 21.54 4.35
C THR A 179 -12.89 21.33 3.00
N ARG A 180 -12.41 22.39 2.33
CA ARG A 180 -11.54 22.27 1.14
C ARG A 180 -10.22 21.56 1.46
N ALA A 181 -9.59 21.90 2.59
CA ALA A 181 -8.38 21.23 3.04
C ALA A 181 -8.64 19.75 3.39
N ASP A 182 -9.80 19.46 3.99
CA ASP A 182 -10.24 18.10 4.27
C ASP A 182 -10.42 17.28 2.99
N ALA A 183 -11.02 17.84 1.95
CA ALA A 183 -11.19 17.17 0.67
C ALA A 183 -9.85 16.77 0.06
N TRP A 184 -8.83 17.64 0.11
CA TRP A 184 -7.48 17.32 -0.33
C TRP A 184 -6.83 16.23 0.52
N ARG A 185 -7.04 16.23 1.84
CA ARG A 185 -6.57 15.17 2.75
C ARG A 185 -7.21 13.82 2.43
N GLN A 186 -8.53 13.79 2.20
CA GLN A 186 -9.23 12.56 1.82
C GLN A 186 -8.78 12.04 0.47
N TRP A 187 -8.55 12.92 -0.49
CA TRP A 187 -7.99 12.56 -1.78
C TRP A 187 -6.59 11.93 -1.67
N ALA A 188 -5.69 12.52 -0.89
CA ALA A 188 -4.37 11.96 -0.64
C ALA A 188 -4.42 10.59 0.07
N ASN A 189 -5.37 10.42 1.02
CA ASN A 189 -5.62 9.14 1.67
C ASN A 189 -6.08 8.08 0.67
N LEU A 190 -6.97 8.44 -0.25
CA LEU A 190 -7.45 7.55 -1.29
C LEU A 190 -6.35 7.13 -2.27
N LEU A 191 -5.50 8.07 -2.70
CA LEU A 191 -4.30 7.76 -3.50
C LEU A 191 -3.37 6.77 -2.78
N ARG A 192 -3.16 6.96 -1.49
CA ARG A 192 -2.36 6.04 -0.67
C ARG A 192 -3.02 4.67 -0.57
N ALA A 193 -4.34 4.62 -0.32
CA ALA A 193 -5.09 3.37 -0.21
C ALA A 193 -5.08 2.57 -1.53
N THR A 194 -5.09 3.25 -2.67
CA THR A 194 -5.03 2.63 -4.01
C THR A 194 -3.59 2.34 -4.48
N GLY A 195 -2.56 2.67 -3.68
CA GLY A 195 -1.16 2.49 -4.09
C GLY A 195 -0.77 3.34 -5.32
N GLY A 196 -1.45 4.47 -5.55
CA GLY A 196 -1.24 5.35 -6.71
C GLY A 196 -1.93 4.88 -7.99
N SER A 197 -2.74 3.83 -7.94
CA SER A 197 -3.44 3.27 -9.12
C SER A 197 -4.76 3.98 -9.47
N ALA A 198 -5.18 4.96 -8.66
CA ALA A 198 -6.37 5.75 -8.95
C ALA A 198 -6.12 6.71 -10.12
N GLU A 199 -6.80 6.49 -11.23
CA GLU A 199 -6.83 7.44 -12.33
C GLU A 199 -8.02 8.39 -12.14
N PHE A 200 -7.72 9.70 -12.07
CA PHE A 200 -8.74 10.73 -12.10
C PHE A 200 -9.18 11.00 -13.52
N VAL A 201 -10.46 10.84 -13.78
CA VAL A 201 -11.08 11.39 -14.98
C VAL A 201 -11.54 12.80 -14.60
N PHE A 202 -10.76 13.82 -15.00
CA PHE A 202 -11.23 15.20 -14.94
C PHE A 202 -12.30 15.33 -16.02
N PHE A 203 -13.51 15.66 -15.61
CA PHE A 203 -14.51 16.12 -16.54
C PHE A 203 -14.23 17.62 -16.78
N ASP A 204 -13.84 17.97 -18.01
CA ASP A 204 -13.72 19.35 -18.49
C ASP A 204 -15.09 20.06 -18.53
#